data_407c06fde2865b50e24562b8c9ce250e
#
_entry.id   407c06fde2865b50e24562b8c9ce250e
#
_cell.length_a   1.000
_cell.length_b   1.000
_cell.length_c   1.000
_cell.angle_alpha   90.00
_cell.angle_beta   90.00
_cell.angle_gamma   90.00
#
_symmetry.space_group_name_H-M   'P 1'
#
loop_
_entity.id
_entity.type
_entity.pdbx_description
1 polymer ?
#
loop_
_entity_poly.entity_id
_entity_poly.type
_entity_poly.pdbx_seq_one_letter_code
_entity_poly.pdbx_strand_id
1 'polypeptide(L)'
;MTMIGANIAIIQDNKILLTKREDFEVWCLPGGRSEIGESLAQTASREAREETGYIVHIARLVGMYSRIGGGIDIHGALFAGEIIGGEMKAQPEEVIDIGFFSLDNLPQPIFWWHIPQIEDALSGVSGAAGRSIFTPAQYVESYKELCELRDSSGMSRSEFYKYYF
;
A
#
# COMPACT_ATOMS: atom_id res chain seq x y z
N MET A 1 8.52 8.99 14.32
CA MET A 1 7.69 7.81 14.67
C MET A 1 8.02 6.68 13.68
N THR A 2 8.05 5.44 14.15
CA THR A 2 8.26 4.27 13.27
C THR A 2 6.98 3.46 13.20
N MET A 3 6.57 3.06 11.98
CA MET A 3 5.41 2.23 11.72
C MET A 3 5.86 0.90 11.09
N ILE A 4 5.23 -0.18 11.53
CA ILE A 4 5.45 -1.53 10.98
C ILE A 4 4.13 -2.03 10.39
N GLY A 5 4.20 -2.59 9.19
CA GLY A 5 3.02 -3.11 8.49
C GLY A 5 3.36 -4.15 7.45
N ALA A 6 2.34 -4.59 6.73
CA ALA A 6 2.50 -5.51 5.63
C ALA A 6 1.56 -5.16 4.47
N ASN A 7 2.06 -5.38 3.26
CA ASN A 7 1.29 -5.29 2.03
C ASN A 7 1.16 -6.68 1.38
N ILE A 8 0.18 -6.81 0.52
CA ILE A 8 -0.06 -8.03 -0.25
C ILE A 8 -0.08 -7.72 -1.74
N ALA A 9 0.69 -8.47 -2.53
CA ALA A 9 0.63 -8.51 -3.98
C ALA A 9 -0.27 -9.68 -4.39
N ILE A 10 -1.49 -9.38 -4.78
CA ILE A 10 -2.43 -10.35 -5.35
C ILE A 10 -2.29 -10.27 -6.87
N ILE A 11 -1.79 -11.35 -7.47
CA ILE A 11 -1.45 -11.38 -8.91
C ILE A 11 -2.34 -12.38 -9.62
N GLN A 12 -2.98 -11.93 -10.70
CA GLN A 12 -3.77 -12.75 -11.60
C GLN A 12 -3.54 -12.32 -13.05
N ASP A 13 -3.30 -13.26 -13.95
CA ASP A 13 -3.10 -13.01 -15.39
C ASP A 13 -2.03 -11.90 -15.67
N ASN A 14 -0.91 -11.95 -14.96
CA ASN A 14 0.19 -10.96 -15.02
C ASN A 14 -0.25 -9.53 -14.70
N LYS A 15 -1.32 -9.39 -13.92
CA LYS A 15 -1.82 -8.11 -13.38
C LYS A 15 -1.81 -8.17 -11.86
N ILE A 16 -1.58 -7.02 -11.25
CA ILE A 16 -1.59 -6.87 -9.80
C ILE A 16 -2.84 -6.12 -9.34
N LEU A 17 -3.43 -6.57 -8.24
CA LEU A 17 -4.56 -5.90 -7.61
C LEU A 17 -4.06 -4.66 -6.86
N LEU A 18 -4.68 -3.53 -7.13
CA LEU A 18 -4.46 -2.29 -6.40
C LEU A 18 -5.78 -1.78 -5.85
N THR A 19 -5.70 -1.08 -4.72
CA THR A 19 -6.80 -0.35 -4.10
C THR A 19 -6.54 1.15 -4.21
N LYS A 20 -7.60 1.94 -4.39
CA LYS A 20 -7.52 3.39 -4.35
C LYS A 20 -8.01 3.88 -2.99
N ARG A 21 -7.11 4.48 -2.23
CA ARG A 21 -7.37 4.99 -0.89
C ARG A 21 -8.28 6.22 -0.93
N GLU A 22 -9.20 6.30 0.01
CA GLU A 22 -10.10 7.43 0.18
C GLU A 22 -9.35 8.69 0.66
N ASP A 23 -8.38 8.52 1.56
CA ASP A 23 -7.71 9.62 2.26
C ASP A 23 -6.92 10.58 1.35
N PHE A 24 -6.24 10.06 0.31
CA PHE A 24 -5.46 10.85 -0.65
C PHE A 24 -5.86 10.59 -2.11
N GLU A 25 -6.91 9.81 -2.34
CA GLU A 25 -7.34 9.39 -3.69
C GLU A 25 -6.19 8.83 -4.55
N VAL A 26 -5.31 8.04 -3.92
CA VAL A 26 -4.11 7.46 -4.49
C VAL A 26 -4.20 5.95 -4.53
N TRP A 27 -3.67 5.35 -5.60
CA TRP A 27 -3.58 3.91 -5.75
C TRP A 27 -2.39 3.33 -4.98
N CYS A 28 -2.56 2.15 -4.42
CA CYS A 28 -1.55 1.45 -3.66
C CYS A 28 -1.77 -0.06 -3.66
N LEU A 29 -0.76 -0.80 -3.23
CA LEU A 29 -0.92 -2.19 -2.82
C LEU A 29 -1.85 -2.26 -1.61
N PRO A 30 -2.77 -3.24 -1.55
CA PRO A 30 -3.53 -3.51 -0.33
C PRO A 30 -2.59 -3.79 0.83
N GLY A 31 -2.92 -3.27 2.01
CA GLY A 31 -2.09 -3.46 3.17
C GLY A 31 -2.18 -2.34 4.18
N GLY A 32 -1.68 -2.60 5.36
CA GLY A 32 -1.77 -1.67 6.46
C GLY A 32 -0.86 -1.99 7.63
N ARG A 33 -1.21 -1.41 8.74
CA ARG A 33 -0.45 -1.48 9.98
C ARG A 33 -0.68 -2.81 10.68
N SER A 34 0.39 -3.39 11.21
CA SER A 34 0.30 -4.58 12.05
C SER A 34 -0.37 -4.27 13.38
N GLU A 35 -1.31 -5.12 13.79
CA GLU A 35 -1.96 -5.05 15.08
C GLU A 35 -1.22 -5.87 16.13
N ILE A 36 -1.51 -5.60 17.42
CA ILE A 36 -0.89 -6.33 18.52
C ILE A 36 -1.28 -7.81 18.44
N GLY A 37 -0.28 -8.68 18.42
CA GLY A 37 -0.48 -10.13 18.36
C GLY A 37 -0.50 -10.70 16.95
N GLU A 38 -0.41 -9.87 15.91
CA GLU A 38 -0.30 -10.32 14.52
C GLU A 38 1.17 -10.54 14.10
N SER A 39 1.40 -11.59 13.34
CA SER A 39 2.56 -11.66 12.46
C SER A 39 2.32 -10.82 11.20
N LEU A 40 3.37 -10.38 10.50
CA LEU A 40 3.23 -9.59 9.26
C LEU A 40 2.46 -10.35 8.15
N ALA A 41 2.57 -11.69 8.11
CA ALA A 41 1.78 -12.50 7.18
C ALA A 41 0.27 -12.49 7.54
N GLN A 42 -0.08 -12.50 8.83
CA GLN A 42 -1.46 -12.37 9.29
C GLN A 42 -2.00 -10.97 8.97
N THR A 43 -1.21 -9.92 9.20
CA THR A 43 -1.56 -8.56 8.78
C THR A 43 -1.88 -8.50 7.29
N ALA A 44 -1.00 -9.02 6.42
CA ALA A 44 -1.22 -9.02 4.97
C ALA A 44 -2.50 -9.76 4.57
N SER A 45 -2.80 -10.90 5.21
CA SER A 45 -4.02 -11.67 4.94
C SER A 45 -5.29 -10.98 5.43
N ARG A 46 -5.24 -10.32 6.59
CA ARG A 46 -6.35 -9.54 7.13
C ARG A 46 -6.65 -8.34 6.22
N GLU A 47 -5.64 -7.56 5.87
CA GLU A 47 -5.79 -6.39 5.02
C GLU A 47 -6.31 -6.77 3.62
N ALA A 48 -5.82 -7.88 3.03
CA ALA A 48 -6.38 -8.40 1.79
C ALA A 48 -7.88 -8.61 1.87
N ARG A 49 -8.35 -9.26 2.96
CA ARG A 49 -9.76 -9.53 3.17
C ARG A 49 -10.58 -8.27 3.41
N GLU A 50 -10.09 -7.36 4.24
CA GLU A 50 -10.77 -6.12 4.62
C GLU A 50 -10.89 -5.17 3.43
N GLU A 51 -9.77 -4.87 2.77
CA GLU A 51 -9.72 -3.88 1.70
C GLU A 51 -10.25 -4.41 0.35
N THR A 52 -10.12 -5.72 0.08
CA THR A 52 -10.40 -6.28 -1.25
C THR A 52 -11.53 -7.31 -1.27
N GLY A 53 -11.96 -7.84 -0.12
CA GLY A 53 -12.92 -8.94 -0.02
C GLY A 53 -12.34 -10.33 -0.34
N TYR A 54 -11.12 -10.43 -0.83
CA TYR A 54 -10.49 -11.70 -1.16
C TYR A 54 -9.89 -12.39 0.06
N ILE A 55 -10.04 -13.70 0.11
CA ILE A 55 -9.30 -14.59 1.01
C ILE A 55 -8.08 -15.09 0.26
N VAL A 56 -6.89 -14.85 0.82
CA VAL A 56 -5.63 -15.17 0.16
C VAL A 56 -4.82 -16.19 0.95
N HIS A 57 -4.12 -17.05 0.23
CA HIS A 57 -3.03 -17.87 0.74
C HIS A 57 -1.70 -17.15 0.49
N ILE A 58 -0.89 -16.97 1.52
CA ILE A 58 0.45 -16.39 1.39
C ILE A 58 1.37 -17.39 0.70
N ALA A 59 1.82 -17.06 -0.50
CA ALA A 59 2.67 -17.95 -1.32
C ALA A 59 4.16 -17.72 -1.03
N ARG A 60 4.59 -16.46 -0.87
CA ARG A 60 6.00 -16.11 -0.61
C ARG A 60 6.17 -14.73 0.01
N LEU A 61 7.30 -14.51 0.64
CA LEU A 61 7.79 -13.17 0.97
C LEU A 61 8.49 -12.57 -0.27
N VAL A 62 7.97 -11.49 -0.81
CA VAL A 62 8.64 -10.72 -1.88
C VAL A 62 9.83 -9.99 -1.30
N GLY A 63 9.65 -9.24 -0.22
CA GLY A 63 10.74 -8.52 0.42
C GLY A 63 10.32 -7.69 1.62
N MET A 64 11.34 -7.04 2.19
CA MET A 64 11.20 -6.02 3.22
C MET A 64 11.53 -4.65 2.61
N TYR A 65 10.66 -3.67 2.82
CA TYR A 65 10.80 -2.34 2.23
C TYR A 65 10.69 -1.28 3.31
N SER A 66 11.59 -0.31 3.23
CA SER A 66 11.63 0.80 4.17
C SER A 66 11.45 2.13 3.43
N ARG A 67 10.48 2.92 3.82
CA ARG A 67 10.36 4.31 3.44
C ARG A 67 10.79 5.16 4.62
N ILE A 68 11.91 5.86 4.44
CA ILE A 68 12.57 6.63 5.49
C ILE A 68 12.40 8.12 5.23
N GLY A 69 12.12 8.87 6.27
CA GLY A 69 12.00 10.33 6.24
C GLY A 69 10.57 10.83 6.41
N GLY A 70 10.42 12.15 6.35
CA GLY A 70 9.13 12.80 6.53
C GLY A 70 8.56 12.77 7.96
N GLY A 71 9.38 12.45 8.96
CA GLY A 71 8.94 12.35 10.36
C GLY A 71 8.31 10.99 10.71
N ILE A 72 7.95 10.20 9.73
CA ILE A 72 7.35 8.86 9.90
C ILE A 72 8.09 7.87 9.02
N ASP A 73 8.92 7.03 9.63
CA ASP A 73 9.55 5.91 8.95
C ASP A 73 8.58 4.73 8.90
N ILE A 74 8.45 4.12 7.73
CA ILE A 74 7.59 2.97 7.52
C ILE A 74 8.46 1.79 7.10
N HIS A 75 8.33 0.67 7.83
CA HIS A 75 8.96 -0.59 7.50
C HIS A 75 7.87 -1.62 7.25
N GLY A 76 7.87 -2.24 6.09
CA GLY A 76 6.83 -3.18 5.71
C GLY A 76 7.37 -4.42 5.02
N ALA A 77 6.69 -5.55 5.26
CA ALA A 77 6.86 -6.75 4.46
C ALA A 77 5.88 -6.72 3.29
N LEU A 78 6.34 -7.08 2.09
CA LEU A 78 5.46 -7.38 0.97
C LEU A 78 5.40 -8.89 0.78
N PHE A 79 4.20 -9.44 0.84
CA PHE A 79 3.93 -10.83 0.50
C PHE A 79 3.24 -10.94 -0.86
N ALA A 80 3.50 -12.01 -1.59
CA ALA A 80 2.67 -12.42 -2.72
C ALA A 80 1.65 -13.44 -2.24
N GLY A 81 0.40 -13.27 -2.65
CA GLY A 81 -0.71 -14.11 -2.27
C GLY A 81 -1.54 -14.59 -3.45
N GLU A 82 -2.09 -15.78 -3.31
CA GLU A 82 -3.01 -16.42 -4.26
C GLU A 82 -4.42 -16.36 -3.71
N ILE A 83 -5.40 -16.02 -4.56
CA ILE A 83 -6.80 -16.00 -4.19
C ILE A 83 -7.29 -17.43 -3.98
N ILE A 84 -7.79 -17.74 -2.78
CA ILE A 84 -8.39 -19.04 -2.43
C ILE A 84 -9.88 -18.94 -2.12
N GLY A 85 -10.46 -17.73 -2.15
CA GLY A 85 -11.88 -17.50 -1.91
C GLY A 85 -12.22 -16.03 -1.78
N GLY A 86 -13.47 -15.75 -1.46
CA GLY A 86 -13.99 -14.39 -1.39
C GLY A 86 -14.37 -13.84 -2.75
N GLU A 87 -14.89 -12.63 -2.77
CA GLU A 87 -15.27 -11.89 -3.98
C GLU A 87 -14.72 -10.46 -3.88
N MET A 88 -14.34 -9.89 -5.02
CA MET A 88 -13.82 -8.52 -5.05
C MET A 88 -14.86 -7.54 -4.54
N LYS A 89 -14.52 -6.89 -3.42
CA LYS A 89 -15.38 -5.91 -2.77
C LYS A 89 -14.51 -4.89 -2.03
N ALA A 90 -14.53 -3.66 -2.49
CA ALA A 90 -13.88 -2.56 -1.80
C ALA A 90 -14.53 -2.30 -0.42
N GLN A 91 -13.73 -1.97 0.58
CA GLN A 91 -14.20 -1.49 1.89
C GLN A 91 -14.59 0.00 1.76
N PRO A 92 -15.87 0.37 1.84
CA PRO A 92 -16.32 1.71 1.42
C PRO A 92 -15.73 2.90 2.19
N GLU A 93 -15.25 2.67 3.42
CA GLU A 93 -14.73 3.72 4.30
C GLU A 93 -13.26 4.04 4.04
N GLU A 94 -12.50 3.11 3.43
CA GLU A 94 -11.06 3.26 3.23
C GLU A 94 -10.66 3.15 1.75
N VAL A 95 -11.43 2.39 0.96
CA VAL A 95 -11.13 2.06 -0.43
C VAL A 95 -12.29 2.53 -1.32
N ILE A 96 -12.00 3.50 -2.20
CA ILE A 96 -13.00 4.08 -3.11
C ILE A 96 -13.01 3.43 -4.50
N ASP A 97 -11.97 2.68 -4.84
CA ASP A 97 -11.86 1.95 -6.10
C ASP A 97 -10.88 0.77 -5.97
N ILE A 98 -11.06 -0.26 -6.79
CA ILE A 98 -10.25 -1.49 -6.79
C ILE A 98 -10.16 -2.08 -8.19
N GLY A 99 -8.99 -2.57 -8.59
CA GLY A 99 -8.82 -3.17 -9.91
C GLY A 99 -7.49 -3.90 -10.09
N PHE A 100 -7.42 -4.71 -11.16
CA PHE A 100 -6.20 -5.37 -11.61
C PHE A 100 -5.53 -4.58 -12.73
N PHE A 101 -4.24 -4.31 -12.58
CA PHE A 101 -3.46 -3.50 -13.50
C PHE A 101 -2.18 -4.22 -13.92
N SER A 102 -1.79 -4.08 -15.19
CA SER A 102 -0.48 -4.50 -15.66
C SER A 102 0.58 -3.45 -15.34
N LEU A 103 1.85 -3.86 -15.30
CA LEU A 103 2.96 -2.96 -14.95
C LEU A 103 3.07 -1.76 -15.89
N ASP A 104 2.80 -1.96 -17.18
CA ASP A 104 2.84 -0.92 -18.23
C ASP A 104 1.62 0.00 -18.24
N ASN A 105 0.59 -0.30 -17.43
CA ASN A 105 -0.65 0.48 -17.33
C ASN A 105 -1.09 0.68 -15.87
N LEU A 106 -0.15 1.06 -15.00
CA LEU A 106 -0.47 1.40 -13.62
C LEU A 106 -1.32 2.67 -13.53
N PRO A 107 -2.34 2.68 -12.69
CA PRO A 107 -3.23 3.85 -12.53
C PRO A 107 -2.52 5.00 -11.82
N GLN A 108 -3.01 6.23 -12.04
CA GLN A 108 -2.44 7.43 -11.45
C GLN A 108 -3.48 8.24 -10.65
N PRO A 109 -3.06 8.92 -9.55
CA PRO A 109 -1.76 8.82 -8.91
C PRO A 109 -1.58 7.48 -8.17
N ILE A 110 -0.36 7.02 -8.05
CA ILE A 110 0.00 5.81 -7.30
C ILE A 110 1.08 6.16 -6.27
N PHE A 111 1.13 5.47 -5.13
CA PHE A 111 2.24 5.60 -4.19
C PHE A 111 3.55 5.23 -4.89
N TRP A 112 4.39 6.23 -5.15
CA TRP A 112 5.61 6.06 -5.93
C TRP A 112 6.57 5.02 -5.32
N TRP A 113 6.59 4.86 -4.00
CA TRP A 113 7.39 3.85 -3.30
C TRP A 113 6.82 2.43 -3.40
N HIS A 114 5.59 2.26 -3.91
CA HIS A 114 5.03 0.95 -4.23
C HIS A 114 5.42 0.46 -5.63
N ILE A 115 5.87 1.33 -6.53
CA ILE A 115 6.23 0.93 -7.90
C ILE A 115 7.35 -0.12 -7.91
N PRO A 116 8.50 0.06 -7.22
CA PRO A 116 9.53 -0.98 -7.17
C PRO A 116 9.05 -2.27 -6.51
N GLN A 117 8.15 -2.18 -5.54
CA GLN A 117 7.54 -3.34 -4.88
C GLN A 117 6.65 -4.13 -5.85
N ILE A 118 5.88 -3.44 -6.69
CA ILE A 118 5.04 -4.04 -7.74
C ILE A 118 5.91 -4.74 -8.78
N GLU A 119 6.99 -4.10 -9.22
CA GLU A 119 7.96 -4.68 -10.16
C GLU A 119 8.57 -5.97 -9.61
N ASP A 120 9.06 -5.96 -8.36
CA ASP A 120 9.62 -7.13 -7.69
C ASP A 120 8.59 -8.26 -7.57
N ALA A 121 7.34 -7.93 -7.20
CA ALA A 121 6.28 -8.91 -7.05
C ALA A 121 5.93 -9.59 -8.38
N LEU A 122 5.73 -8.81 -9.45
CA LEU A 122 5.41 -9.32 -10.79
C LEU A 122 6.57 -10.09 -11.43
N SER A 123 7.82 -9.71 -11.13
CA SER A 123 9.02 -10.39 -11.60
C SER A 123 9.35 -11.67 -10.81
N GLY A 124 8.56 -12.04 -9.81
CA GLY A 124 8.78 -13.26 -9.04
C GLY A 124 9.91 -13.19 -8.00
N VAL A 125 10.38 -12.00 -7.67
CA VAL A 125 11.46 -11.78 -6.68
C VAL A 125 11.05 -12.29 -5.30
N SER A 126 11.99 -12.88 -4.56
CA SER A 126 11.86 -13.26 -3.17
C SER A 126 13.07 -12.79 -2.36
N GLY A 127 12.82 -12.24 -1.16
CA GLY A 127 13.87 -11.80 -0.25
C GLY A 127 14.50 -10.46 -0.63
N ALA A 128 13.79 -9.59 -1.35
CA ALA A 128 14.24 -8.23 -1.63
C ALA A 128 14.41 -7.41 -0.34
N ALA A 129 15.31 -6.43 -0.38
CA ALA A 129 15.51 -5.44 0.67
C ALA A 129 15.56 -4.05 0.06
N GLY A 130 14.41 -3.40 0.02
CA GLY A 130 14.24 -2.09 -0.63
C GLY A 130 14.29 -0.93 0.37
N ARG A 131 14.81 0.22 -0.09
CA ARG A 131 14.79 1.47 0.65
C ARG A 131 14.39 2.63 -0.25
N SER A 132 13.41 3.41 0.19
CA SER A 132 13.01 4.67 -0.41
C SER A 132 13.25 5.81 0.57
N ILE A 133 13.76 6.93 0.10
CA ILE A 133 13.95 8.14 0.91
C ILE A 133 12.88 9.14 0.50
N PHE A 134 12.16 9.63 1.50
CA PHE A 134 11.10 10.60 1.32
C PHE A 134 11.45 11.93 2.00
N THR A 135 11.38 13.01 1.25
CA THR A 135 11.54 14.37 1.77
C THR A 135 10.23 15.12 1.49
N PRO A 136 9.39 15.35 2.49
CA PRO A 136 8.11 16.02 2.31
C PRO A 136 8.29 17.51 2.04
N ALA A 137 7.28 18.11 1.43
CA ALA A 137 7.20 19.57 1.30
C ALA A 137 7.17 20.28 2.66
N GLN A 138 6.56 19.63 3.66
CA GLN A 138 6.51 20.08 5.05
C GLN A 138 6.56 18.87 5.98
N TYR A 139 7.36 18.96 7.07
CA TYR A 139 7.40 17.91 8.09
C TYR A 139 6.15 17.94 8.95
N VAL A 140 5.63 16.75 9.25
CA VAL A 140 4.54 16.52 10.20
C VAL A 140 4.94 15.43 11.20
N GLU A 141 4.43 15.48 12.40
CA GLU A 141 4.79 14.53 13.47
C GLU A 141 3.82 13.35 13.56
N SER A 142 2.65 13.47 12.93
CA SER A 142 1.62 12.45 12.99
C SER A 142 0.78 12.39 11.69
N TYR A 143 0.12 11.25 11.50
CA TYR A 143 -0.85 11.09 10.41
C TYR A 143 -2.04 12.06 10.55
N LYS A 144 -2.47 12.34 11.79
CA LYS A 144 -3.53 13.31 12.06
C LYS A 144 -3.16 14.70 11.55
N GLU A 145 -1.95 15.16 11.88
CA GLU A 145 -1.44 16.45 11.42
C GLU A 145 -1.32 16.52 9.88
N LEU A 146 -0.93 15.40 9.24
CA LEU A 146 -0.93 15.29 7.79
C LEU A 146 -2.32 15.48 7.19
N CYS A 147 -3.35 14.86 7.79
CA CYS A 147 -4.73 15.03 7.35
C CYS A 147 -5.23 16.47 7.57
N GLU A 148 -4.91 17.09 8.71
CA GLU A 148 -5.25 18.48 9.00
C GLU A 148 -4.58 19.44 7.99
N LEU A 149 -3.32 19.18 7.64
CA LEU A 149 -2.60 19.94 6.61
C LEU A 149 -3.28 19.80 5.25
N ARG A 150 -3.66 18.57 4.87
CA ARG A 150 -4.40 18.30 3.64
C ARG A 150 -5.72 19.07 3.60
N ASP A 151 -6.53 18.95 4.65
CA ASP A 151 -7.88 19.50 4.69
C ASP A 151 -7.87 21.05 4.74
N SER A 152 -6.81 21.65 5.27
CA SER A 152 -6.61 23.10 5.28
C SER A 152 -5.97 23.67 4.00
N SER A 153 -5.45 22.82 3.12
CA SER A 153 -4.70 23.24 1.93
C SER A 153 -5.57 23.87 0.83
N GLY A 154 -6.87 23.57 0.80
CA GLY A 154 -7.78 23.94 -0.29
C GLY A 154 -7.59 23.12 -1.57
N MET A 155 -6.68 22.15 -1.59
CA MET A 155 -6.44 21.23 -2.71
C MET A 155 -7.41 20.04 -2.65
N SER A 156 -7.67 19.41 -3.79
CA SER A 156 -8.23 18.05 -3.79
C SER A 156 -7.23 17.05 -3.16
N ARG A 157 -7.72 15.90 -2.72
CA ARG A 157 -6.88 14.89 -2.06
C ARG A 157 -5.75 14.39 -2.95
N SER A 158 -6.02 14.16 -4.22
CA SER A 158 -5.02 13.71 -5.19
C SER A 158 -4.03 14.82 -5.59
N GLU A 159 -4.45 16.10 -5.62
CA GLU A 159 -3.54 17.24 -5.79
C GLU A 159 -2.62 17.38 -4.58
N PHE A 160 -3.17 17.28 -3.37
CA PHE A 160 -2.38 17.31 -2.15
C PHE A 160 -1.35 16.19 -2.10
N TYR A 161 -1.74 14.96 -2.52
CA TYR A 161 -0.77 13.86 -2.62
C TYR A 161 0.42 14.22 -3.52
N LYS A 162 0.16 14.75 -4.72
CA LYS A 162 1.21 15.15 -5.67
C LYS A 162 2.09 16.29 -5.18
N TYR A 163 1.54 17.17 -4.32
CA TYR A 163 2.28 18.27 -3.73
C TYR A 163 3.15 17.83 -2.57
N TYR A 164 2.61 16.94 -1.72
CA TYR A 164 3.23 16.58 -0.44
C TYR A 164 4.23 15.43 -0.59
N PHE A 165 3.90 14.41 -1.40
CA PHE A 165 4.68 13.19 -1.59
C PHE A 165 5.43 13.14 -2.92
#